data_462c8adf266ef6013507233495462ecd
#
_entry.id   462c8adf266ef6013507233495462ecd
#
_cell.length_a   1.000
_cell.length_b   1.000
_cell.length_c   1.000
_cell.angle_alpha   90.00
_cell.angle_beta   90.00
_cell.angle_gamma   90.00
#
_symmetry.space_group_name_H-M   'P 1'
#
loop_
_entity.id
_entity.type
_entity.pdbx_description
1 polymer ?
#
loop_
_entity_poly.entity_id
_entity_poly.type
_entity_poly.pdbx_seq_one_letter_code
_entity_poly.pdbx_strand_id
1 'polypeptide(L)'
;MLRIEALTRLHDRKSFDCGEAALNDYLRKIALQQIKKGISKTFVLVDSIIPTKISGFFTLSSCDVVTCDLPFGYAGKYPARAPAAKLARLAVSIDQQRQGMGTLMMTEAMKRILLVSENIGIIGIFVDAKNQNARNFYEQFGFLALQEKPLELFLPIQSLVAAWEAADYSSTS
;
A
#
# COMPACT_ATOMS: atom_id res chain seq x y z
N MET A 1 -14.93 -15.38 7.07
CA MET A 1 -14.36 -14.18 7.74
C MET A 1 -13.07 -13.79 7.05
N LEU A 2 -12.99 -12.56 6.57
CA LEU A 2 -11.81 -12.05 5.87
C LEU A 2 -10.68 -11.75 6.85
N ARG A 3 -9.46 -12.04 6.45
CA ARG A 3 -8.24 -11.70 7.19
C ARG A 3 -7.10 -11.36 6.24
N ILE A 4 -6.16 -10.57 6.72
CA ILE A 4 -4.94 -10.20 6.00
C ILE A 4 -3.76 -10.84 6.72
N GLU A 5 -2.95 -11.57 5.96
CA GLU A 5 -1.80 -12.29 6.48
C GLU A 5 -0.61 -12.23 5.52
N ALA A 6 0.58 -12.54 5.99
CA ALA A 6 1.77 -12.56 5.15
C ALA A 6 1.66 -13.64 4.06
N LEU A 7 2.10 -13.30 2.85
CA LEU A 7 2.15 -14.25 1.75
C LEU A 7 3.11 -15.41 2.07
N THR A 8 2.64 -16.63 1.87
CA THR A 8 3.42 -17.86 2.01
C THR A 8 3.28 -18.76 0.78
N ARG A 9 4.01 -19.87 0.76
CA ARG A 9 3.92 -20.88 -0.31
C ARG A 9 2.58 -21.61 -0.34
N LEU A 10 1.83 -21.59 0.76
CA LEU A 10 0.52 -22.25 0.88
C LEU A 10 -0.58 -21.54 0.11
N HIS A 11 -0.41 -20.25 -0.17
CA HIS A 11 -1.39 -19.47 -0.93
C HIS A 11 -1.34 -19.81 -2.42
N ASP A 12 -2.51 -19.94 -3.01
CA ASP A 12 -2.64 -20.23 -4.44
C ASP A 12 -2.44 -18.95 -5.28
N ARG A 13 -1.18 -18.68 -5.61
CA ARG A 13 -0.79 -17.54 -6.45
C ARG A 13 -1.11 -17.76 -7.93
N LYS A 14 -1.26 -19.03 -8.35
CA LYS A 14 -1.44 -19.37 -9.77
C LYS A 14 -2.82 -19.03 -10.27
N SER A 15 -3.84 -19.24 -9.46
CA SER A 15 -5.23 -18.96 -9.84
C SER A 15 -5.65 -17.50 -9.61
N PHE A 16 -4.80 -16.68 -8.96
CA PHE A 16 -5.11 -15.28 -8.75
C PHE A 16 -5.15 -14.50 -10.07
N ASP A 17 -6.24 -13.76 -10.27
CA ASP A 17 -6.41 -12.89 -11.42
C ASP A 17 -7.09 -11.58 -11.02
N CYS A 18 -6.39 -10.47 -11.16
CA CYS A 18 -6.93 -9.13 -10.93
C CYS A 18 -7.30 -8.40 -12.22
N GLY A 19 -7.15 -9.04 -13.38
CA GLY A 19 -7.36 -8.43 -14.69
C GLY A 19 -6.13 -7.72 -15.27
N GLU A 20 -5.01 -7.70 -14.54
CA GLU A 20 -3.77 -7.07 -14.99
C GLU A 20 -2.60 -8.05 -14.95
N ALA A 21 -2.09 -8.38 -16.12
CA ALA A 21 -1.04 -9.38 -16.27
C ALA A 21 0.21 -9.04 -15.45
N ALA A 22 0.61 -7.78 -15.40
CA ALA A 22 1.81 -7.35 -14.65
C ALA A 22 1.69 -7.62 -13.14
N LEU A 23 0.51 -7.36 -12.55
CA LEU A 23 0.25 -7.62 -11.14
C LEU A 23 0.12 -9.12 -10.84
N ASN A 24 -0.55 -9.86 -11.71
CA ASN A 24 -0.66 -11.31 -11.61
C ASN A 24 0.72 -11.98 -11.68
N ASP A 25 1.56 -11.56 -12.63
CA ASP A 25 2.92 -12.09 -12.80
C ASP A 25 3.83 -11.73 -11.63
N TYR A 26 3.71 -10.53 -11.08
CA TYR A 26 4.44 -10.17 -9.88
C TYR A 26 4.14 -11.13 -8.72
N LEU A 27 2.87 -11.37 -8.44
CA LEU A 27 2.46 -12.27 -7.36
C LEU A 27 2.95 -13.70 -7.59
N ARG A 28 2.86 -14.20 -8.83
CA ARG A 28 3.25 -15.56 -9.18
C ARG A 28 4.75 -15.78 -9.14
N LYS A 29 5.54 -14.86 -9.70
CA LYS A 29 6.94 -15.09 -10.07
C LYS A 29 7.94 -14.35 -9.17
N ILE A 30 7.54 -13.23 -8.58
CA ILE A 30 8.49 -12.29 -7.95
C ILE A 30 8.27 -12.14 -6.45
N ALA A 31 7.04 -12.06 -5.97
CA ALA A 31 6.71 -11.68 -4.60
C ALA A 31 7.44 -12.52 -3.53
N LEU A 32 7.41 -13.84 -3.62
CA LEU A 32 8.08 -14.71 -2.64
C LEU A 32 9.61 -14.56 -2.66
N GLN A 33 10.20 -14.36 -3.83
CA GLN A 33 11.64 -14.15 -3.95
C GLN A 33 12.06 -12.84 -3.28
N GLN A 34 11.29 -11.78 -3.46
CA GLN A 34 11.57 -10.48 -2.83
C GLN A 34 11.39 -10.54 -1.32
N ILE A 35 10.39 -11.26 -0.82
CA ILE A 35 10.22 -11.50 0.61
C ILE A 35 11.46 -12.20 1.19
N LYS A 36 11.92 -13.28 0.53
CA LYS A 36 13.10 -14.04 0.95
C LYS A 36 14.35 -13.19 0.99
N LYS A 37 14.51 -12.27 0.05
CA LYS A 37 15.67 -11.37 -0.04
C LYS A 37 15.56 -10.14 0.87
N GLY A 38 14.42 -9.95 1.55
CA GLY A 38 14.17 -8.77 2.38
C GLY A 38 13.92 -7.48 1.60
N ILE A 39 13.66 -7.56 0.29
CA ILE A 39 13.43 -6.38 -0.57
C ILE A 39 12.05 -5.79 -0.33
N SER A 40 11.04 -6.64 -0.14
CA SER A 40 9.65 -6.24 0.10
C SER A 40 8.92 -7.24 0.98
N LYS A 41 7.76 -6.83 1.47
CA LYS A 41 6.79 -7.69 2.18
C LYS A 41 5.48 -7.67 1.43
N THR A 42 4.91 -8.84 1.19
CA THR A 42 3.61 -8.98 0.54
C THR A 42 2.62 -9.63 1.49
N PHE A 43 1.44 -9.04 1.56
CA PHE A 43 0.31 -9.50 2.38
C PHE A 43 -0.86 -9.83 1.48
N VAL A 44 -1.60 -10.87 1.86
CA VAL A 44 -2.73 -11.37 1.09
C VAL A 44 -4.02 -11.29 1.91
N LEU A 45 -5.10 -10.95 1.23
CA LEU A 45 -6.46 -11.02 1.75
C LEU A 45 -7.03 -12.39 1.42
N VAL A 46 -7.44 -13.12 2.44
CA VAL A 46 -8.03 -14.46 2.31
C VAL A 46 -9.30 -14.59 3.15
N ASP A 47 -10.17 -15.53 2.78
CA ASP A 47 -11.28 -15.92 3.62
C ASP A 47 -10.91 -17.16 4.44
N SER A 48 -11.35 -17.21 5.69
CA SER A 48 -11.12 -18.35 6.59
C SER A 48 -11.73 -19.66 6.09
N ILE A 49 -12.73 -19.59 5.20
CA ILE A 49 -13.37 -20.77 4.60
C ILE A 49 -12.44 -21.42 3.59
N ILE A 50 -11.75 -20.61 2.75
CA ILE A 50 -10.78 -21.09 1.77
C ILE A 50 -9.48 -20.29 1.95
N PRO A 51 -8.68 -20.62 2.99
CA PRO A 51 -7.56 -19.78 3.38
C PRO A 51 -6.39 -19.78 2.38
N THR A 52 -6.40 -20.67 1.41
CA THR A 52 -5.39 -20.69 0.34
C THR A 52 -5.75 -19.77 -0.83
N LYS A 53 -7.03 -19.43 -1.02
CA LYS A 53 -7.50 -18.59 -2.12
C LYS A 53 -7.22 -17.11 -1.82
N ILE A 54 -6.47 -16.45 -2.70
CA ILE A 54 -6.13 -15.03 -2.58
C ILE A 54 -7.26 -14.19 -3.19
N SER A 55 -7.89 -13.35 -2.37
CA SER A 55 -8.90 -12.36 -2.82
C SER A 55 -8.28 -11.02 -3.19
N GLY A 56 -7.10 -10.73 -2.68
CA GLY A 56 -6.33 -9.53 -2.99
C GLY A 56 -4.96 -9.58 -2.35
N PHE A 57 -4.08 -8.67 -2.75
CA PHE A 57 -2.77 -8.54 -2.11
C PHE A 57 -2.25 -7.11 -2.18
N PHE A 58 -1.35 -6.78 -1.28
CA PHE A 58 -0.55 -5.55 -1.36
C PHE A 58 0.89 -5.83 -0.97
N THR A 59 1.79 -4.99 -1.48
CA THR A 59 3.23 -5.10 -1.23
C THR A 59 3.77 -3.80 -0.68
N LEU A 60 4.53 -3.90 0.41
CA LEU A 60 5.20 -2.79 1.06
C LEU A 60 6.71 -2.92 0.92
N SER A 61 7.37 -1.81 0.66
CA SER A 61 8.83 -1.69 0.64
C SER A 61 9.26 -0.33 1.17
N SER A 62 10.55 -0.15 1.35
CA SER A 62 11.12 1.17 1.59
C SER A 62 11.52 1.81 0.26
N CYS A 63 11.56 3.13 0.22
CA CYS A 63 12.12 3.88 -0.90
C CYS A 63 12.84 5.14 -0.40
N ASP A 64 13.68 5.68 -1.27
CA ASP A 64 14.37 6.93 -1.07
C ASP A 64 13.78 7.99 -2.00
N VAL A 65 13.26 9.06 -1.43
CA VAL A 65 12.50 10.08 -2.16
C VAL A 65 13.36 11.31 -2.41
N VAL A 66 13.36 11.80 -3.65
CA VAL A 66 13.89 13.11 -4.00
C VAL A 66 12.86 14.16 -3.54
N THR A 67 13.18 14.88 -2.48
CA THR A 67 12.19 15.68 -1.74
C THR A 67 11.78 16.97 -2.44
N CYS A 68 12.56 17.47 -3.39
CA CYS A 68 12.16 18.64 -4.20
C CYS A 68 10.95 18.35 -5.13
N ASP A 69 10.68 17.09 -5.43
CA ASP A 69 9.53 16.67 -6.24
C ASP A 69 8.23 16.53 -5.44
N LEU A 70 8.30 16.56 -4.11
CA LEU A 70 7.15 16.41 -3.23
C LEU A 70 6.05 17.46 -3.50
N PRO A 71 4.81 17.20 -3.07
CA PRO A 71 3.72 18.15 -3.23
C PRO A 71 4.06 19.53 -2.67
N PHE A 72 3.47 20.55 -3.26
CA PHE A 72 3.63 21.93 -2.83
C PHE A 72 3.35 22.08 -1.33
N GLY A 73 4.26 22.75 -0.61
CA GLY A 73 4.20 22.90 0.84
C GLY A 73 5.03 21.86 1.62
N TYR A 74 5.48 20.78 0.97
CA TYR A 74 6.32 19.74 1.58
C TYR A 74 7.76 19.72 1.06
N ALA A 75 7.98 20.13 -0.17
CA ALA A 75 9.27 20.02 -0.87
C ALA A 75 10.45 20.65 -0.12
N GLY A 76 10.26 21.75 0.59
CA GLY A 76 11.31 22.46 1.31
C GLY A 76 11.53 22.02 2.75
N LYS A 77 10.78 21.04 3.26
CA LYS A 77 10.80 20.67 4.70
C LYS A 77 11.80 19.59 5.07
N TYR A 78 12.42 18.95 4.10
CA TYR A 78 13.26 17.77 4.29
C TYR A 78 14.64 17.95 3.65
N PRO A 79 15.65 17.15 4.06
CA PRO A 79 16.88 17.04 3.28
C PRO A 79 16.59 16.67 1.82
N ALA A 80 17.57 16.86 0.94
CA ALA A 80 17.41 16.59 -0.52
C ALA A 80 16.87 15.19 -0.84
N ARG A 81 17.19 14.21 0.00
CA ARG A 81 16.65 12.84 -0.08
C ARG A 81 16.20 12.40 1.31
N ALA A 82 15.11 11.64 1.36
CA ALA A 82 14.57 11.15 2.62
C ALA A 82 13.91 9.76 2.45
N PRO A 83 13.91 8.92 3.50
CA PRO A 83 13.30 7.62 3.46
C PRO A 83 11.78 7.72 3.55
N ALA A 84 11.08 6.87 2.80
CA ALA A 84 9.63 6.72 2.85
C ALA A 84 9.25 5.24 2.76
N ALA A 85 8.04 4.91 3.18
CA ALA A 85 7.43 3.63 2.85
C ALA A 85 6.80 3.71 1.46
N LYS A 86 6.88 2.63 0.70
CA LYS A 86 6.24 2.52 -0.61
C LYS A 86 5.16 1.45 -0.58
N LEU A 87 3.95 1.82 -0.98
CA LEU A 87 2.93 0.86 -1.38
C LEU A 87 3.21 0.50 -2.85
N ALA A 88 3.99 -0.55 -3.03
CA ALA A 88 4.52 -0.92 -4.35
C ALA A 88 3.49 -1.60 -5.25
N ARG A 89 2.54 -2.34 -4.66
CA ARG A 89 1.47 -3.06 -5.36
C ARG A 89 0.21 -3.08 -4.51
N LEU A 90 -0.94 -3.02 -5.17
CA LEU A 90 -2.26 -3.24 -4.57
C LEU A 90 -3.19 -3.80 -5.65
N ALA A 91 -3.76 -4.97 -5.42
CA ALA A 91 -4.62 -5.62 -6.39
C ALA A 91 -5.75 -6.42 -5.71
N VAL A 92 -6.92 -6.41 -6.33
CA VAL A 92 -8.10 -7.18 -5.91
C VAL A 92 -8.47 -8.15 -7.03
N SER A 93 -8.79 -9.40 -6.69
CA SER A 93 -9.28 -10.40 -7.63
C SER A 93 -10.53 -9.91 -8.35
N ILE A 94 -10.67 -10.24 -9.63
CA ILE A 94 -11.78 -9.76 -10.48
C ILE A 94 -13.14 -10.03 -9.84
N ASP A 95 -13.33 -11.22 -9.26
CA ASP A 95 -14.58 -11.64 -8.62
C ASP A 95 -14.89 -10.90 -7.30
N GLN A 96 -13.93 -10.15 -6.77
CA GLN A 96 -14.05 -9.42 -5.51
C GLN A 96 -13.93 -7.90 -5.67
N GLN A 97 -13.75 -7.41 -6.88
CA GLN A 97 -13.63 -5.96 -7.14
C GLN A 97 -14.92 -5.22 -6.84
N ARG A 98 -14.81 -3.93 -6.50
CA ARG A 98 -15.93 -3.02 -6.18
C ARG A 98 -16.78 -3.46 -4.98
N GLN A 99 -16.19 -4.20 -4.05
CA GLN A 99 -16.83 -4.67 -2.82
C GLN A 99 -16.13 -4.14 -1.55
N GLY A 100 -15.32 -3.09 -1.69
CA GLY A 100 -14.60 -2.49 -0.56
C GLY A 100 -13.30 -3.19 -0.17
N MET A 101 -12.87 -4.21 -0.91
CA MET A 101 -11.64 -4.97 -0.59
C MET A 101 -10.38 -4.11 -0.71
N GLY A 102 -10.33 -3.22 -1.71
CA GLY A 102 -9.22 -2.27 -1.86
C GLY A 102 -9.09 -1.34 -0.66
N THR A 103 -10.19 -0.82 -0.16
CA THR A 103 -10.23 0.03 1.03
C THR A 103 -9.78 -0.74 2.29
N LEU A 104 -10.24 -1.96 2.46
CA LEU A 104 -9.83 -2.82 3.57
C LEU A 104 -8.31 -3.05 3.56
N MET A 105 -7.74 -3.39 2.41
CA MET A 105 -6.30 -3.60 2.26
C MET A 105 -5.50 -2.30 2.44
N MET A 106 -6.00 -1.19 1.91
CA MET A 106 -5.35 0.12 2.09
C MET A 106 -5.28 0.52 3.56
N THR A 107 -6.36 0.35 4.30
CA THR A 107 -6.42 0.62 5.74
C THR A 107 -5.41 -0.23 6.50
N GLU A 108 -5.31 -1.51 6.19
CA GLU A 108 -4.32 -2.39 6.81
C GLU A 108 -2.88 -2.02 6.44
N ALA A 109 -2.63 -1.65 5.19
CA ALA A 109 -1.31 -1.16 4.76
C ALA A 109 -0.90 0.10 5.52
N MET A 110 -1.81 1.06 5.67
CA MET A 110 -1.57 2.30 6.43
C MET A 110 -1.28 2.01 7.89
N LYS A 111 -2.01 1.09 8.53
CA LYS A 111 -1.77 0.65 9.91
C LYS A 111 -0.37 0.06 10.08
N ARG A 112 0.06 -0.81 9.16
CA ARG A 112 1.39 -1.42 9.20
C ARG A 112 2.49 -0.39 9.03
N ILE A 113 2.31 0.57 8.14
CA ILE A 113 3.27 1.66 7.92
C ILE A 113 3.35 2.59 9.13
N LEU A 114 2.22 2.86 9.78
CA LEU A 114 2.21 3.64 11.02
C LEU A 114 3.07 2.98 12.10
N LEU A 115 2.96 1.67 12.29
CA LEU A 115 3.80 0.91 13.21
C LEU A 115 5.29 0.97 12.84
N VAL A 116 5.61 0.90 11.56
CA VAL A 116 6.99 1.08 11.06
C VAL A 116 7.51 2.46 11.43
N SER A 117 6.70 3.51 11.27
CA SER A 117 7.09 4.90 11.56
C SER A 117 7.42 5.14 13.04
N GLU A 118 6.91 4.33 13.93
CA GLU A 118 7.21 4.39 15.36
C GLU A 118 8.60 3.83 15.70
N ASN A 119 9.21 3.06 14.79
CA ASN A 119 10.47 2.35 15.01
C ASN A 119 11.58 2.76 14.06
N ILE A 120 11.26 3.26 12.89
CA ILE A 120 12.22 3.68 11.86
C ILE A 120 11.72 4.99 11.27
N GLY A 121 12.66 5.92 10.99
CA GLY A 121 12.34 7.20 10.37
C GLY A 121 11.85 7.02 8.93
N ILE A 122 10.62 7.43 8.67
CA ILE A 122 10.04 7.58 7.33
C ILE A 122 9.22 8.86 7.29
N ILE A 123 9.26 9.57 6.17
CA ILE A 123 8.54 10.85 6.04
C ILE A 123 7.08 10.68 5.60
N GLY A 124 6.72 9.51 5.11
CA GLY A 124 5.36 9.23 4.66
C GLY A 124 5.26 8.00 3.79
N ILE A 125 4.15 7.90 3.06
CA ILE A 125 3.86 6.81 2.13
C ILE A 125 3.90 7.35 0.71
N PHE A 126 4.62 6.64 -0.15
CA PHE A 126 4.72 6.92 -1.58
C PHE A 126 3.97 5.86 -2.38
N VAL A 127 3.26 6.26 -3.43
CA VAL A 127 2.56 5.35 -4.33
C VAL A 127 2.63 5.83 -5.77
N ASP A 128 2.80 4.89 -6.71
CA ASP A 128 2.67 5.13 -8.14
C ASP A 128 1.28 4.66 -8.57
N ALA A 129 0.42 5.58 -8.99
CA ALA A 129 -0.87 5.25 -9.58
C ALA A 129 -0.69 4.87 -11.05
N LYS A 130 -1.28 3.77 -11.49
CA LYS A 130 -1.17 3.31 -12.88
C LYS A 130 -1.98 4.14 -13.87
N ASN A 131 -3.03 4.82 -13.39
CA ASN A 131 -3.94 5.64 -14.19
C ASN A 131 -4.71 6.62 -13.29
N GLN A 132 -5.59 7.42 -13.90
CA GLN A 132 -6.41 8.39 -13.17
C GLN A 132 -7.38 7.74 -12.18
N ASN A 133 -7.94 6.58 -12.48
CA ASN A 133 -8.83 5.87 -11.56
C ASN A 133 -8.11 5.42 -10.29
N ALA A 134 -6.90 4.91 -10.43
CA ALA A 134 -6.06 4.55 -9.29
C ALA A 134 -5.67 5.80 -8.47
N ARG A 135 -5.31 6.89 -9.14
CA ARG A 135 -5.06 8.18 -8.47
C ARG A 135 -6.27 8.64 -7.66
N ASN A 136 -7.46 8.62 -8.24
CA ASN A 136 -8.70 9.00 -7.54
C ASN A 136 -8.94 8.13 -6.30
N PHE A 137 -8.65 6.83 -6.39
CA PHE A 137 -8.72 5.93 -5.26
C PHE A 137 -7.77 6.35 -4.12
N TYR A 138 -6.49 6.62 -4.44
CA TYR A 138 -5.52 7.04 -3.41
C TYR A 138 -5.84 8.43 -2.83
N GLU A 139 -6.32 9.35 -3.63
CA GLU A 139 -6.71 10.69 -3.16
C GLU A 139 -7.80 10.64 -2.08
N GLN A 140 -8.67 9.64 -2.09
CA GLN A 140 -9.68 9.45 -1.03
C GLN A 140 -9.06 9.22 0.36
N PHE A 141 -7.82 8.75 0.42
CA PHE A 141 -7.09 8.51 1.67
C PHE A 141 -6.20 9.71 2.08
N GLY A 142 -6.24 10.80 1.32
CA GLY A 142 -5.45 12.00 1.61
C GLY A 142 -4.13 12.09 0.87
N PHE A 143 -3.83 11.17 -0.05
CA PHE A 143 -2.63 11.26 -0.88
C PHE A 143 -2.67 12.48 -1.78
N LEU A 144 -1.52 13.12 -1.95
CA LEU A 144 -1.34 14.31 -2.78
C LEU A 144 -0.40 14.00 -3.94
N ALA A 145 -0.75 14.45 -5.14
CA ALA A 145 0.12 14.27 -6.30
C ALA A 145 1.41 15.09 -6.16
N LEU A 146 2.51 14.52 -6.65
CA LEU A 146 3.78 15.24 -6.78
C LEU A 146 3.64 16.39 -7.79
N GLN A 147 4.55 17.35 -7.66
CA GLN A 147 4.64 18.44 -8.60
C GLN A 147 4.84 17.98 -10.00
N GLU A 148 4.76 18.11 -11.02
CA GLU A 148 5.08 17.64 -12.37
C GLU A 148 4.94 16.13 -12.63
N LYS A 149 4.48 15.34 -11.63
CA LYS A 149 4.29 13.89 -11.75
C LYS A 149 2.90 13.50 -11.23
N PRO A 150 1.84 13.69 -12.02
CA PRO A 150 0.46 13.61 -11.54
C PRO A 150 0.01 12.22 -11.12
N LEU A 151 0.71 11.15 -11.48
CA LEU A 151 0.41 9.78 -11.09
C LEU A 151 1.32 9.25 -9.98
N GLU A 152 2.26 10.03 -9.50
CA GLU A 152 3.02 9.75 -8.28
C GLU A 152 2.42 10.55 -7.12
N LEU A 153 2.09 9.88 -6.01
CA LEU A 153 1.40 10.49 -4.88
C LEU A 153 2.14 10.23 -3.57
N PHE A 154 1.96 11.14 -2.65
CA PHE A 154 2.59 11.12 -1.34
C PHE A 154 1.57 11.41 -0.24
N LEU A 155 1.63 10.65 0.85
CA LEU A 155 0.89 10.91 2.08
C LEU A 155 1.89 11.19 3.21
N PRO A 156 1.95 12.43 3.74
CA PRO A 156 2.86 12.73 4.85
C PRO A 156 2.55 11.90 6.08
N ILE A 157 3.57 11.51 6.84
CA ILE A 157 3.36 10.69 8.04
C ILE A 157 2.49 11.39 9.09
N GLN A 158 2.58 12.71 9.20
CA GLN A 158 1.73 13.48 10.12
C GLN A 158 0.25 13.36 9.77
N SER A 159 -0.09 13.32 8.49
CA SER A 159 -1.47 13.13 8.03
C SER A 159 -1.99 11.73 8.40
N LEU A 160 -1.14 10.71 8.30
CA LEU A 160 -1.48 9.35 8.69
C LEU A 160 -1.72 9.24 10.20
N VAL A 161 -0.83 9.82 11.02
CA VAL A 161 -0.97 9.87 12.48
C VAL A 161 -2.27 10.59 12.87
N ALA A 162 -2.55 11.77 12.30
CA ALA A 162 -3.75 12.54 12.61
C ALA A 162 -5.03 11.79 12.25
N ALA A 163 -5.07 11.13 11.10
CA ALA A 163 -6.21 10.32 10.67
C ALA A 163 -6.48 9.15 11.61
N TRP A 164 -5.41 8.51 12.10
CA TRP A 164 -5.52 7.40 13.04
C TRP A 164 -6.03 7.83 14.41
N GLU A 165 -5.48 8.90 14.97
CA GLU A 165 -5.93 9.49 16.23
C GLU A 165 -7.42 9.92 16.18
N ALA A 166 -7.85 10.54 15.08
CA ALA A 166 -9.25 10.93 14.89
C ALA A 166 -10.21 9.72 14.86
N ALA A 167 -9.77 8.59 14.27
CA ALA A 167 -10.54 7.36 14.24
C ALA A 167 -10.67 6.70 15.62
N ASP A 168 -9.61 6.71 16.43
CA ASP A 168 -9.64 6.20 17.81
C ASP A 168 -10.58 7.00 18.69
N TYR A 169 -10.63 8.32 18.56
CA TYR A 169 -11.58 9.17 19.29
C TYR A 169 -13.04 8.85 18.96
N SER A 170 -13.34 8.53 17.71
CA SER A 170 -14.71 8.20 17.28
C SER A 170 -15.18 6.81 17.72
N SER A 171 -14.27 5.90 18.04
CA SER A 171 -14.60 4.56 18.51
C SER A 171 -14.76 4.46 20.04
N THR A 172 -14.38 5.50 20.78
CA THR A 172 -14.51 5.59 22.23
C THR A 172 -15.69 6.44 22.71
N SER A 173 -16.47 7.00 21.79
CA SER A 173 -17.71 7.75 22.03
C SER A 173 -18.92 6.93 21.66
#